data_9e98ab2762d7bcef408e8a49ab965f8a
#
_entry.id   9e98ab2762d7bcef408e8a49ab965f8a
#
_cell.length_a   1.000
_cell.length_b   1.000
_cell.length_c   1.000
_cell.angle_alpha   90.00
_cell.angle_beta   90.00
_cell.angle_gamma   90.00
#
_symmetry.space_group_name_H-M   'P 1'
#
loop_
_entity.id
_entity.type
_entity.pdbx_description
1 polymer ?
#
loop_
_entity_poly.entity_id
_entity_poly.type
_entity_poly.pdbx_seq_one_letter_code
_entity_poly.pdbx_strand_id
1 'polypeptide(L)'
;MIRNVAIVSLSNGIIGEPSVQFEVEIGLSRLKEYGLNVRFMPHALKGLDYVRAHPEKRAEDLLQAFRDPKIDMILCAIGGDDTYRLLPYLFDHNELADAVTDKVFLGFSDTTINHLMLHKVGLRTFYGQAFFSDICELGPQMHPYTRKYFEELISTGGIREITPSDVWYEERESFTPDQIGKQLPAKPDHGFELLQGPSVFSGRILGGCIDSLYDFFDGERYEDMPVLCRKYRLFPDAADWKGRILLLESSEERPTPEKYRQALEYLKGTGVFDAVSGVLAGKPMNETYAEEYRQLLVKVIDRPNLPIVFNLNIGHAMPRCIMPFGVEATMDAEKQVIRFGT
;
A
#
# COMPACT_ATOMS: atom_id res chain seq x y z
N MET A 1 -21.23 3.66 -3.01
CA MET A 1 -21.07 2.69 -4.11
C MET A 1 -20.24 3.34 -5.20
N ILE A 2 -19.08 2.76 -5.50
CA ILE A 2 -18.13 3.26 -6.50
C ILE A 2 -18.60 2.83 -7.89
N ARG A 3 -18.54 3.73 -8.87
CA ARG A 3 -18.89 3.47 -10.27
C ARG A 3 -17.84 3.95 -11.26
N ASN A 4 -17.16 5.04 -10.96
CA ASN A 4 -16.22 5.68 -11.86
C ASN A 4 -14.82 5.66 -11.27
N VAL A 5 -13.92 4.97 -11.92
CA VAL A 5 -12.54 4.74 -11.47
C VAL A 5 -11.56 5.45 -12.39
N ALA A 6 -10.69 6.27 -11.82
CA ALA A 6 -9.53 6.83 -12.51
C ALA A 6 -8.29 6.01 -12.18
N ILE A 7 -7.57 5.54 -13.20
CA ILE A 7 -6.27 4.88 -13.02
C ILE A 7 -5.16 5.89 -13.24
N VAL A 8 -4.22 5.95 -12.27
CA VAL A 8 -3.07 6.86 -12.26
C VAL A 8 -1.75 6.08 -12.16
N SER A 9 -0.73 6.50 -12.88
CA SER A 9 0.65 6.02 -12.74
C SER A 9 1.48 7.08 -12.01
N LEU A 10 1.57 6.96 -10.67
CA LEU A 10 2.20 7.97 -9.82
C LEU A 10 3.71 7.75 -9.61
N SER A 11 4.21 6.56 -9.93
CA SER A 11 5.62 6.20 -9.82
C SER A 11 6.08 5.46 -11.07
N ASN A 12 5.62 4.24 -11.30
CA ASN A 12 6.03 3.39 -12.41
C ASN A 12 4.99 3.40 -13.55
N GLY A 13 5.47 3.51 -14.81
CA GLY A 13 4.64 3.62 -16.01
C GLY A 13 4.47 2.30 -16.78
N ILE A 14 4.74 1.14 -16.17
CA ILE A 14 4.75 -0.17 -16.85
C ILE A 14 3.47 -0.47 -17.63
N ILE A 15 2.31 -0.04 -17.13
CA ILE A 15 1.02 -0.28 -17.81
C ILE A 15 0.89 0.39 -19.17
N GLY A 16 1.79 1.32 -19.50
CA GLY A 16 1.90 1.94 -20.83
C GLY A 16 2.77 1.15 -21.82
N GLU A 17 3.49 0.12 -21.37
CA GLU A 17 4.39 -0.64 -22.22
C GLU A 17 3.63 -1.67 -23.08
N PRO A 18 4.00 -1.81 -24.36
CA PRO A 18 3.37 -2.81 -25.25
C PRO A 18 3.44 -4.25 -24.73
N SER A 19 4.50 -4.59 -24.01
CA SER A 19 4.76 -5.94 -23.49
C SER A 19 3.74 -6.45 -22.48
N VAL A 20 3.02 -5.55 -21.80
CA VAL A 20 2.05 -5.90 -20.75
C VAL A 20 0.60 -5.56 -21.08
N GLN A 21 0.31 -5.16 -22.34
CA GLN A 21 -1.05 -4.76 -22.72
C GLN A 21 -2.06 -5.90 -22.57
N PHE A 22 -1.67 -7.14 -22.74
CA PHE A 22 -2.55 -8.30 -22.50
C PHE A 22 -3.00 -8.40 -21.02
N GLU A 23 -2.14 -8.04 -20.07
CA GLU A 23 -2.49 -7.98 -18.63
C GLU A 23 -3.44 -6.81 -18.36
N VAL A 24 -3.15 -5.64 -18.94
CA VAL A 24 -4.01 -4.47 -18.86
C VAL A 24 -5.42 -4.78 -19.39
N GLU A 25 -5.54 -5.51 -20.51
CA GLU A 25 -6.82 -5.94 -21.06
C GLU A 25 -7.59 -6.88 -20.10
N ILE A 26 -6.89 -7.81 -19.45
CA ILE A 26 -7.48 -8.68 -18.42
C ILE A 26 -8.05 -7.83 -17.28
N GLY A 27 -7.28 -6.88 -16.76
CA GLY A 27 -7.72 -5.99 -15.69
C GLY A 27 -8.92 -5.15 -16.08
N LEU A 28 -8.92 -4.57 -17.27
CA LEU A 28 -10.06 -3.79 -17.79
C LEU A 28 -11.32 -4.64 -17.95
N SER A 29 -11.19 -5.87 -18.44
CA SER A 29 -12.32 -6.80 -18.54
C SER A 29 -12.94 -7.06 -17.17
N ARG A 30 -12.13 -7.34 -16.16
CA ARG A 30 -12.62 -7.58 -14.79
C ARG A 30 -13.31 -6.36 -14.18
N LEU A 31 -12.72 -5.16 -14.33
CA LEU A 31 -13.37 -3.95 -13.84
C LEU A 31 -14.71 -3.69 -14.54
N LYS A 32 -14.81 -4.00 -15.82
CA LYS A 32 -16.05 -3.93 -16.58
C LYS A 32 -17.11 -4.95 -16.11
N GLU A 33 -16.70 -6.16 -15.74
CA GLU A 33 -17.58 -7.19 -15.16
C GLU A 33 -18.22 -6.70 -13.84
N TYR A 34 -17.50 -5.90 -13.05
CA TYR A 34 -18.05 -5.21 -11.86
C TYR A 34 -18.96 -4.02 -12.19
N GLY A 35 -19.15 -3.69 -13.47
CA GLY A 35 -19.95 -2.55 -13.91
C GLY A 35 -19.29 -1.20 -13.66
N LEU A 36 -17.97 -1.18 -13.54
CA LEU A 36 -17.19 0.05 -13.32
C LEU A 36 -16.85 0.75 -14.65
N ASN A 37 -17.01 2.06 -14.65
CA ASN A 37 -16.51 2.92 -15.72
C ASN A 37 -15.04 3.28 -15.42
N VAL A 38 -14.13 2.84 -16.25
CA VAL A 38 -12.70 3.03 -16.05
C VAL A 38 -12.15 4.07 -17.00
N ARG A 39 -11.34 4.98 -16.48
CA ARG A 39 -10.59 5.96 -17.27
C ARG A 39 -9.13 5.98 -16.81
N PHE A 40 -8.21 5.76 -17.74
CA PHE A 40 -6.82 6.12 -17.51
C PHE A 40 -6.66 7.62 -17.54
N MET A 41 -5.93 8.17 -16.57
CA MET A 41 -5.60 9.60 -16.60
C MET A 41 -4.64 9.87 -17.77
N PRO A 42 -4.56 11.12 -18.26
CA PRO A 42 -3.92 11.44 -19.54
C PRO A 42 -2.49 10.92 -19.74
N HIS A 43 -1.73 10.78 -18.65
CA HIS A 43 -0.34 10.37 -18.71
C HIS A 43 -0.09 8.94 -18.19
N ALA A 44 -1.13 8.26 -17.69
CA ALA A 44 -0.99 6.94 -17.04
C ALA A 44 -0.46 5.84 -17.99
N LEU A 45 -0.76 5.93 -19.28
CA LEU A 45 -0.34 4.94 -20.31
C LEU A 45 0.83 5.43 -21.19
N LYS A 46 1.64 6.39 -20.71
CA LYS A 46 2.74 6.94 -21.51
C LYS A 46 4.04 6.11 -21.48
N GLY A 47 4.08 5.03 -20.73
CA GLY A 47 5.23 4.14 -20.62
C GLY A 47 6.25 4.57 -19.56
N LEU A 48 7.21 3.68 -19.31
CA LEU A 48 8.20 3.81 -18.23
C LEU A 48 9.02 5.09 -18.32
N ASP A 49 9.63 5.34 -19.48
CA ASP A 49 10.52 6.49 -19.68
C ASP A 49 9.81 7.82 -19.51
N TYR A 50 8.60 7.93 -20.06
CA TYR A 50 7.83 9.18 -19.96
C TYR A 50 7.40 9.43 -18.51
N VAL A 51 6.81 8.43 -17.84
CA VAL A 51 6.32 8.57 -16.46
C VAL A 51 7.46 8.94 -15.53
N ARG A 52 8.64 8.30 -15.68
CA ARG A 52 9.84 8.62 -14.90
C ARG A 52 10.35 10.05 -15.16
N ALA A 53 10.38 10.49 -16.43
CA ALA A 53 10.91 11.79 -16.80
C ALA A 53 9.99 12.97 -16.44
N HIS A 54 8.69 12.73 -16.18
CA HIS A 54 7.67 13.76 -16.02
C HIS A 54 6.89 13.69 -14.71
N PRO A 55 7.52 13.90 -13.54
CA PRO A 55 6.82 13.90 -12.24
C PRO A 55 5.71 14.99 -12.18
N GLU A 56 5.88 16.12 -12.87
CA GLU A 56 4.86 17.17 -12.98
C GLU A 56 3.57 16.65 -13.64
N LYS A 57 3.68 15.74 -14.61
CA LYS A 57 2.53 15.17 -15.31
C LYS A 57 1.81 14.11 -14.47
N ARG A 58 2.55 13.36 -13.67
CA ARG A 58 1.97 12.45 -12.69
C ARG A 58 1.18 13.20 -11.61
N ALA A 59 1.73 14.31 -11.12
CA ALA A 59 1.04 15.19 -10.17
C ALA A 59 -0.21 15.82 -10.80
N GLU A 60 -0.13 16.29 -12.06
CA GLU A 60 -1.28 16.82 -12.81
C GLU A 60 -2.41 15.80 -12.91
N ASP A 61 -2.11 14.54 -13.24
CA ASP A 61 -3.08 13.45 -13.31
C ASP A 61 -3.77 13.21 -11.94
N LEU A 62 -3.02 13.21 -10.86
CA LEU A 62 -3.56 13.04 -9.50
C LEU A 62 -4.50 14.21 -9.13
N LEU A 63 -4.05 15.45 -9.36
CA LEU A 63 -4.84 16.65 -9.07
C LEU A 63 -6.12 16.70 -9.91
N GLN A 64 -6.03 16.36 -11.21
CA GLN A 64 -7.18 16.29 -12.09
C GLN A 64 -8.17 15.20 -11.65
N ALA A 65 -7.68 14.03 -11.24
CA ALA A 65 -8.53 12.96 -10.72
C ALA A 65 -9.29 13.38 -9.47
N PHE A 66 -8.66 14.14 -8.56
CA PHE A 66 -9.34 14.69 -7.39
C PHE A 66 -10.37 15.77 -7.75
N ARG A 67 -10.06 16.64 -8.69
CA ARG A 67 -10.95 17.77 -9.11
C ARG A 67 -12.15 17.32 -9.94
N ASP A 68 -12.07 16.17 -10.62
CA ASP A 68 -13.19 15.70 -11.45
C ASP A 68 -14.33 15.12 -10.59
N PRO A 69 -15.50 15.79 -10.51
CA PRO A 69 -16.60 15.34 -9.65
C PRO A 69 -17.25 14.02 -10.10
N LYS A 70 -16.91 13.54 -11.30
CA LYS A 70 -17.43 12.26 -11.81
C LYS A 70 -16.62 11.05 -11.32
N ILE A 71 -15.42 11.26 -10.77
CA ILE A 71 -14.57 10.18 -10.27
C ILE A 71 -14.95 9.89 -8.82
N ASP A 72 -15.21 8.61 -8.53
CA ASP A 72 -15.48 8.11 -7.18
C ASP A 72 -14.21 7.54 -6.54
N MET A 73 -13.33 6.93 -7.34
CA MET A 73 -12.14 6.22 -6.89
C MET A 73 -10.93 6.54 -7.76
N ILE A 74 -9.79 6.77 -7.12
CA ILE A 74 -8.47 6.87 -7.73
C ILE A 74 -7.74 5.57 -7.40
N LEU A 75 -7.43 4.79 -8.43
CA LEU A 75 -6.72 3.51 -8.32
C LEU A 75 -5.31 3.67 -8.88
N CYS A 76 -4.31 3.44 -8.04
CA CYS A 76 -2.93 3.42 -8.50
C CYS A 76 -2.68 2.24 -9.44
N ALA A 77 -1.99 2.50 -10.55
CA ALA A 77 -1.65 1.46 -11.52
C ALA A 77 -0.76 0.39 -10.89
N ILE A 78 0.31 0.83 -10.26
CA ILE A 78 1.31 0.03 -9.56
C ILE A 78 2.12 0.95 -8.64
N GLY A 79 2.97 0.39 -7.78
CA GLY A 79 3.98 1.13 -7.04
C GLY A 79 5.14 1.63 -7.93
N GLY A 80 6.35 1.48 -7.48
CA GLY A 80 7.60 1.93 -8.09
C GLY A 80 8.59 2.35 -7.03
N ASP A 81 9.33 3.46 -7.27
CA ASP A 81 10.39 3.88 -6.35
C ASP A 81 10.63 5.40 -6.27
N ASP A 82 9.90 6.22 -7.05
CA ASP A 82 10.21 7.66 -7.15
C ASP A 82 9.02 8.63 -7.03
N THR A 83 7.90 8.15 -6.47
CA THR A 83 6.70 9.01 -6.32
C THR A 83 6.93 10.22 -5.41
N TYR A 84 7.96 10.24 -4.56
CA TYR A 84 8.35 11.41 -3.76
C TYR A 84 8.65 12.64 -4.63
N ARG A 85 9.03 12.46 -5.90
CA ARG A 85 9.27 13.56 -6.85
C ARG A 85 8.05 14.40 -7.15
N LEU A 86 6.86 13.94 -6.76
CA LEU A 86 5.62 14.71 -6.89
C LEU A 86 5.51 15.82 -5.83
N LEU A 87 6.28 15.76 -4.75
CA LEU A 87 6.18 16.69 -3.61
C LEU A 87 6.20 18.17 -4.00
N PRO A 88 7.14 18.67 -4.86
CA PRO A 88 7.13 20.08 -5.25
C PRO A 88 5.83 20.51 -5.95
N TYR A 89 5.32 19.65 -6.83
CA TYR A 89 4.14 19.95 -7.66
C TYR A 89 2.81 19.82 -6.88
N LEU A 90 2.84 19.20 -5.72
CA LEU A 90 1.66 18.98 -4.89
C LEU A 90 1.57 19.91 -3.67
N PHE A 91 2.72 20.48 -3.25
CA PHE A 91 2.78 21.21 -1.98
C PHE A 91 3.34 22.64 -2.06
N ASP A 92 4.06 23.05 -3.12
CA ASP A 92 4.70 24.39 -3.16
C ASP A 92 3.67 25.53 -3.11
N HIS A 93 2.45 25.33 -3.66
CA HIS A 93 1.36 26.30 -3.63
C HIS A 93 0.05 25.70 -3.07
N ASN A 94 0.13 24.64 -2.26
CA ASN A 94 -0.99 23.91 -1.68
C ASN A 94 -1.89 23.18 -2.69
N GLU A 95 -1.40 22.83 -3.88
CA GLU A 95 -2.17 22.25 -4.98
C GLU A 95 -2.96 21.02 -4.58
N LEU A 96 -2.34 20.14 -3.75
CA LEU A 96 -2.99 18.92 -3.28
C LEU A 96 -4.11 19.25 -2.28
N ALA A 97 -3.88 20.14 -1.32
CA ALA A 97 -4.89 20.53 -0.33
C ALA A 97 -6.10 21.19 -0.99
N ASP A 98 -5.88 21.99 -2.05
CA ASP A 98 -6.95 22.65 -2.80
C ASP A 98 -7.72 21.70 -3.75
N ALA A 99 -7.08 20.59 -4.16
CA ALA A 99 -7.67 19.63 -5.09
C ALA A 99 -8.42 18.49 -4.39
N VAL A 100 -7.96 18.07 -3.20
CA VAL A 100 -8.46 16.89 -2.51
C VAL A 100 -9.95 17.00 -2.18
N THR A 101 -10.67 15.96 -2.54
CA THR A 101 -12.09 15.73 -2.20
C THR A 101 -12.24 14.34 -1.62
N ASP A 102 -13.35 14.06 -0.96
CA ASP A 102 -13.63 12.75 -0.32
C ASP A 102 -13.84 11.67 -1.38
N LYS A 103 -12.73 11.13 -1.89
CA LYS A 103 -12.68 10.03 -2.87
C LYS A 103 -11.88 8.88 -2.30
N VAL A 104 -12.21 7.68 -2.73
CA VAL A 104 -11.38 6.51 -2.45
C VAL A 104 -10.06 6.64 -3.19
N PHE A 105 -8.95 6.57 -2.47
CA PHE A 105 -7.61 6.44 -3.04
C PHE A 105 -7.06 5.08 -2.62
N LEU A 106 -6.72 4.23 -3.59
CA LEU A 106 -6.24 2.86 -3.38
C LEU A 106 -4.91 2.62 -4.08
N GLY A 107 -3.93 2.12 -3.33
CA GLY A 107 -2.60 1.72 -3.80
C GLY A 107 -1.76 1.12 -2.68
N PHE A 108 -0.55 0.63 -2.99
CA PHE A 108 0.41 0.11 -2.02
C PHE A 108 1.85 0.23 -2.57
N SER A 109 2.85 -0.33 -1.88
CA SER A 109 4.26 -0.25 -2.26
C SER A 109 4.79 1.19 -2.17
N ASP A 110 5.47 1.72 -3.18
CA ASP A 110 5.91 3.13 -3.23
C ASP A 110 4.76 4.13 -3.03
N THR A 111 3.50 3.72 -3.31
CA THR A 111 2.31 4.52 -3.00
C THR A 111 2.18 4.84 -1.50
N THR A 112 2.95 4.17 -0.62
CA THR A 112 3.12 4.55 0.80
C THR A 112 3.41 6.05 0.93
N ILE A 113 4.25 6.58 0.06
CA ILE A 113 4.61 8.00 0.02
C ILE A 113 3.39 8.86 -0.30
N ASN A 114 2.55 8.44 -1.25
CA ASN A 114 1.31 9.14 -1.60
C ASN A 114 0.29 9.08 -0.45
N HIS A 115 0.21 7.95 0.27
CA HIS A 115 -0.64 7.86 1.46
C HIS A 115 -0.22 8.87 2.55
N LEU A 116 1.08 9.06 2.75
CA LEU A 116 1.58 10.08 3.67
C LEU A 116 1.31 11.50 3.17
N MET A 117 1.43 11.77 1.86
CA MET A 117 1.04 13.04 1.26
C MET A 117 -0.44 13.35 1.50
N LEU A 118 -1.32 12.36 1.27
CA LEU A 118 -2.76 12.50 1.43
C LEU A 118 -3.17 12.57 2.91
N HIS A 119 -2.49 11.82 3.79
CA HIS A 119 -2.64 11.95 5.23
C HIS A 119 -2.36 13.37 5.71
N LYS A 120 -1.29 14.00 5.21
CA LYS A 120 -0.90 15.38 5.56
C LYS A 120 -1.98 16.42 5.21
N VAL A 121 -2.80 16.17 4.21
CA VAL A 121 -3.94 17.02 3.83
C VAL A 121 -5.29 16.51 4.38
N GLY A 122 -5.26 15.52 5.27
CA GLY A 122 -6.44 15.03 6.02
C GLY A 122 -7.31 14.01 5.29
N LEU A 123 -6.89 13.46 4.16
CA LEU A 123 -7.65 12.44 3.45
C LEU A 123 -7.45 11.05 4.08
N ARG A 124 -8.56 10.33 4.24
CA ARG A 124 -8.54 8.89 4.54
C ARG A 124 -8.29 8.11 3.25
N THR A 125 -7.43 7.11 3.30
CA THR A 125 -7.03 6.34 2.12
C THR A 125 -7.13 4.84 2.37
N PHE A 126 -6.89 4.03 1.33
CA PHE A 126 -6.96 2.57 1.39
C PHE A 126 -5.66 1.97 0.87
N TYR A 127 -4.97 1.22 1.73
CA TYR A 127 -3.69 0.58 1.41
C TYR A 127 -3.88 -0.91 1.10
N GLY A 128 -3.24 -1.43 0.05
CA GLY A 128 -3.13 -2.89 -0.10
C GLY A 128 -3.25 -3.44 -1.51
N GLN A 129 -3.99 -2.81 -2.43
CA GLN A 129 -4.17 -3.34 -3.79
C GLN A 129 -3.86 -2.25 -4.84
N ALA A 130 -3.47 -2.71 -6.03
CA ALA A 130 -3.25 -1.85 -7.19
C ALA A 130 -3.83 -2.49 -8.46
N PHE A 131 -3.98 -1.70 -9.53
CA PHE A 131 -4.58 -2.19 -10.77
C PHE A 131 -3.77 -3.33 -11.37
N PHE A 132 -2.47 -3.13 -11.58
CA PHE A 132 -1.62 -4.09 -12.29
C PHE A 132 -1.30 -5.33 -11.44
N SER A 133 -0.97 -5.14 -10.16
CA SER A 133 -0.54 -6.24 -9.29
C SER A 133 -1.68 -7.18 -8.86
N ASP A 134 -2.94 -6.70 -8.84
CA ASP A 134 -4.06 -7.44 -8.25
C ASP A 134 -5.19 -7.68 -9.24
N ILE A 135 -5.61 -6.62 -9.94
CA ILE A 135 -6.76 -6.72 -10.84
C ILE A 135 -6.35 -7.36 -12.16
N CYS A 136 -5.10 -7.12 -12.61
CA CYS A 136 -4.54 -7.76 -13.80
C CYS A 136 -3.96 -9.18 -13.57
N GLU A 137 -4.17 -9.78 -12.38
CA GLU A 137 -3.70 -11.15 -12.08
C GLU A 137 -3.95 -12.12 -13.24
N LEU A 138 -2.90 -12.86 -13.67
CA LEU A 138 -2.95 -13.76 -14.82
C LEU A 138 -3.78 -15.02 -14.59
N GLY A 139 -4.11 -15.36 -13.36
CA GLY A 139 -5.00 -16.47 -13.02
C GLY A 139 -6.38 -16.33 -13.66
N PRO A 140 -7.23 -17.39 -13.59
CA PRO A 140 -8.60 -17.34 -14.13
C PRO A 140 -9.42 -16.20 -13.54
N GLN A 141 -9.12 -15.79 -12.31
CA GLN A 141 -9.77 -14.70 -11.57
C GLN A 141 -8.73 -14.06 -10.63
N MET A 142 -9.06 -12.92 -10.04
CA MET A 142 -8.33 -12.40 -8.88
C MET A 142 -8.31 -13.45 -7.76
N HIS A 143 -7.26 -13.45 -6.95
CA HIS A 143 -7.23 -14.32 -5.76
C HIS A 143 -8.48 -14.11 -4.90
N PRO A 144 -9.16 -15.15 -4.41
CA PRO A 144 -10.47 -15.02 -3.75
C PRO A 144 -10.49 -14.03 -2.59
N TYR A 145 -9.45 -14.03 -1.75
CA TYR A 145 -9.31 -13.12 -0.63
C TYR A 145 -9.13 -11.66 -1.08
N THR A 146 -8.27 -11.41 -2.07
CA THR A 146 -8.05 -10.09 -2.69
C THR A 146 -9.36 -9.58 -3.30
N ARG A 147 -10.08 -10.42 -4.04
CA ARG A 147 -11.37 -10.11 -4.65
C ARG A 147 -12.43 -9.74 -3.61
N LYS A 148 -12.54 -10.49 -2.50
CA LYS A 148 -13.48 -10.20 -1.40
C LYS A 148 -13.39 -8.74 -0.94
N TYR A 149 -12.18 -8.25 -0.67
CA TYR A 149 -11.99 -6.89 -0.17
C TYR A 149 -12.16 -5.82 -1.26
N PHE A 150 -11.81 -6.13 -2.50
CA PHE A 150 -12.09 -5.24 -3.63
C PHE A 150 -13.61 -5.07 -3.83
N GLU A 151 -14.36 -6.16 -3.84
CA GLU A 151 -15.83 -6.16 -3.95
C GLU A 151 -16.50 -5.42 -2.78
N GLU A 152 -16.00 -5.61 -1.56
CA GLU A 152 -16.49 -4.86 -0.40
C GLU A 152 -16.26 -3.36 -0.57
N LEU A 153 -15.03 -2.95 -0.95
CA LEU A 153 -14.69 -1.54 -1.14
C LEU A 153 -15.56 -0.87 -2.22
N ILE A 154 -15.72 -1.49 -3.39
CA ILE A 154 -16.49 -0.88 -4.47
C ILE A 154 -18.00 -0.83 -4.18
N SER A 155 -18.50 -1.77 -3.39
CA SER A 155 -19.93 -1.82 -3.05
C SER A 155 -20.34 -0.91 -1.89
N THR A 156 -19.45 -0.74 -0.89
CA THR A 156 -19.76 -0.02 0.35
C THR A 156 -19.01 1.33 0.47
N GLY A 157 -17.90 1.51 -0.25
CA GLY A 157 -17.00 2.64 -0.09
C GLY A 157 -16.04 2.51 1.11
N GLY A 158 -15.97 1.34 1.76
CA GLY A 158 -15.12 1.09 2.92
C GLY A 158 -14.91 -0.39 3.18
N ILE A 159 -14.16 -0.70 4.22
CA ILE A 159 -13.92 -2.06 4.73
C ILE A 159 -14.38 -2.09 6.19
N ARG A 160 -15.16 -3.09 6.57
CA ARG A 160 -15.71 -3.22 7.93
C ARG A 160 -14.79 -4.01 8.87
N GLU A 161 -14.29 -5.13 8.38
CA GLU A 161 -13.37 -5.98 9.13
C GLU A 161 -12.42 -6.73 8.21
N ILE A 162 -11.23 -7.05 8.73
CA ILE A 162 -10.25 -7.90 8.07
C ILE A 162 -10.00 -9.11 8.94
N THR A 163 -10.12 -10.29 8.35
CA THR A 163 -9.74 -11.58 8.92
C THR A 163 -8.59 -12.17 8.10
N PRO A 164 -7.76 -13.08 8.62
CA PRO A 164 -6.70 -13.69 7.83
C PRO A 164 -7.25 -14.50 6.65
N SER A 165 -6.42 -14.72 5.66
CA SER A 165 -6.65 -15.70 4.60
C SER A 165 -6.29 -17.10 5.10
N ASP A 166 -7.03 -18.12 4.67
CA ASP A 166 -6.70 -19.52 4.95
C ASP A 166 -5.49 -20.01 4.14
N VAL A 167 -5.13 -19.27 3.10
CA VAL A 167 -4.06 -19.65 2.17
C VAL A 167 -3.22 -18.45 1.75
N TRP A 168 -2.00 -18.74 1.32
CA TRP A 168 -1.14 -17.80 0.64
C TRP A 168 -0.58 -18.41 -0.65
N TYR A 169 0.04 -17.60 -1.52
CA TYR A 169 0.58 -18.01 -2.82
C TYR A 169 2.01 -17.49 -2.97
N GLU A 170 2.87 -18.33 -3.58
CA GLU A 170 4.16 -17.84 -4.06
C GLU A 170 3.97 -16.95 -5.29
N GLU A 171 4.90 -16.03 -5.49
CA GLU A 171 4.95 -15.22 -6.69
C GLU A 171 5.09 -16.08 -7.95
N ARG A 172 4.52 -15.62 -9.06
CA ARG A 172 4.74 -16.27 -10.37
C ARG A 172 6.19 -16.16 -10.77
N GLU A 173 6.72 -17.24 -11.35
CA GLU A 173 8.06 -17.25 -11.93
C GLU A 173 8.13 -16.49 -13.26
N SER A 174 6.99 -16.29 -13.91
CA SER A 174 6.88 -15.65 -15.23
C SER A 174 5.56 -14.92 -15.39
N PHE A 175 5.61 -13.76 -16.06
CA PHE A 175 4.46 -12.91 -16.40
C PHE A 175 4.29 -12.82 -17.91
N THR A 176 4.36 -13.96 -18.60
CA THR A 176 4.20 -14.09 -20.05
C THR A 176 2.79 -14.56 -20.44
N PRO A 177 2.33 -14.33 -21.68
CA PRO A 177 0.96 -14.70 -22.10
C PRO A 177 0.59 -16.17 -21.92
N ASP A 178 1.56 -17.09 -21.89
CA ASP A 178 1.31 -18.51 -21.63
C ASP A 178 0.90 -18.81 -20.19
N GLN A 179 1.04 -17.83 -19.28
CA GLN A 179 0.56 -17.94 -17.89
C GLN A 179 -0.92 -17.57 -17.74
N ILE A 180 -1.56 -17.02 -18.77
CA ILE A 180 -2.97 -16.65 -18.71
C ILE A 180 -3.83 -17.86 -18.39
N GLY A 181 -4.68 -17.74 -17.39
CA GLY A 181 -5.58 -18.78 -16.91
C GLY A 181 -4.92 -19.84 -16.01
N LYS A 182 -3.61 -19.77 -15.76
CA LYS A 182 -2.93 -20.67 -14.83
C LYS A 182 -3.08 -20.19 -13.40
N GLN A 183 -3.71 -21.02 -12.57
CA GLN A 183 -3.85 -20.75 -11.13
C GLN A 183 -2.56 -21.10 -10.39
N LEU A 184 -2.15 -20.24 -9.46
CA LEU A 184 -1.04 -20.54 -8.56
C LEU A 184 -1.45 -21.60 -7.51
N PRO A 185 -0.53 -22.49 -7.11
CA PRO A 185 -0.77 -23.42 -6.02
C PRO A 185 -0.96 -22.64 -4.70
N ALA A 186 -2.04 -22.94 -3.99
CA ALA A 186 -2.28 -22.40 -2.68
C ALA A 186 -1.48 -23.17 -1.61
N LYS A 187 -0.90 -22.41 -0.66
CA LYS A 187 -0.24 -22.96 0.54
C LYS A 187 -1.07 -22.57 1.77
N PRO A 188 -1.16 -23.43 2.81
CA PRO A 188 -1.88 -23.08 4.04
C PRO A 188 -1.29 -21.83 4.71
N ASP A 189 -2.16 -20.94 5.19
CA ASP A 189 -1.79 -19.82 6.05
C ASP A 189 -2.21 -20.13 7.50
N HIS A 190 -1.47 -19.62 8.48
CA HIS A 190 -1.74 -19.85 9.90
C HIS A 190 -2.38 -18.65 10.61
N GLY A 191 -2.67 -17.58 9.87
CA GLY A 191 -3.34 -16.39 10.40
C GLY A 191 -2.41 -15.41 11.10
N PHE A 192 -3.01 -14.45 11.81
CA PHE A 192 -2.29 -13.38 12.52
C PHE A 192 -1.54 -13.95 13.73
N GLU A 193 -0.31 -13.48 13.92
CA GLU A 193 0.59 -13.95 14.97
C GLU A 193 0.93 -12.82 15.95
N LEU A 194 0.49 -12.93 17.19
CA LEU A 194 0.89 -11.99 18.25
C LEU A 194 2.31 -12.31 18.71
N LEU A 195 3.26 -11.42 18.40
CA LEU A 195 4.66 -11.60 18.81
C LEU A 195 4.92 -11.15 20.25
N GLN A 196 4.26 -10.08 20.69
CA GLN A 196 4.36 -9.53 22.03
C GLN A 196 3.23 -8.56 22.36
N GLY A 197 3.10 -8.18 23.63
CA GLY A 197 2.16 -7.17 24.12
C GLY A 197 0.73 -7.68 24.26
N PRO A 198 -0.23 -6.79 24.53
CA PRO A 198 -1.65 -7.12 24.61
C PRO A 198 -2.22 -7.64 23.30
N SER A 199 -3.10 -8.63 23.35
CA SER A 199 -3.77 -9.19 22.18
C SER A 199 -4.84 -8.27 21.57
N VAL A 200 -5.33 -7.28 22.33
CA VAL A 200 -6.31 -6.29 21.87
C VAL A 200 -5.76 -4.89 22.03
N PHE A 201 -5.78 -4.13 20.93
CA PHE A 201 -5.37 -2.72 20.92
C PHE A 201 -6.09 -1.96 19.80
N SER A 202 -6.14 -0.63 19.94
CA SER A 202 -6.86 0.22 19.00
C SER A 202 -6.06 1.46 18.60
N GLY A 203 -6.40 2.02 17.45
CA GLY A 203 -5.83 3.25 16.93
C GLY A 203 -6.10 3.40 15.44
N ARG A 204 -5.79 4.57 14.90
CA ARG A 204 -5.88 4.81 13.46
C ARG A 204 -4.64 4.28 12.77
N ILE A 205 -4.82 3.44 11.77
CA ILE A 205 -3.71 2.82 11.04
C ILE A 205 -3.06 3.82 10.08
N LEU A 206 -1.73 3.81 10.03
CA LEU A 206 -0.90 4.52 9.06
C LEU A 206 0.43 3.77 8.91
N GLY A 207 1.11 3.92 7.77
CA GLY A 207 2.37 3.26 7.48
C GLY A 207 2.44 2.75 6.05
N GLY A 208 2.92 1.52 5.84
CA GLY A 208 2.99 0.85 4.55
C GLY A 208 4.30 0.11 4.32
N CYS A 209 4.86 0.21 3.11
CA CYS A 209 6.09 -0.46 2.71
C CYS A 209 7.29 0.05 3.49
N ILE A 210 7.97 -0.84 4.22
CA ILE A 210 9.12 -0.48 5.05
C ILE A 210 10.31 -0.01 4.21
N ASP A 211 10.47 -0.53 3.00
CA ASP A 211 11.52 -0.12 2.06
C ASP A 211 11.30 1.33 1.63
N SER A 212 10.07 1.69 1.22
CA SER A 212 9.72 3.07 0.90
C SER A 212 9.87 4.02 2.10
N LEU A 213 9.58 3.56 3.32
CA LEU A 213 9.82 4.34 4.53
C LEU A 213 11.31 4.49 4.85
N TYR A 214 12.12 3.48 4.58
CA TYR A 214 13.56 3.51 4.74
C TYR A 214 14.23 4.55 3.84
N ASP A 215 13.80 4.63 2.58
CA ASP A 215 14.30 5.58 1.59
C ASP A 215 14.09 7.06 2.00
N PHE A 216 13.21 7.36 2.98
CA PHE A 216 13.13 8.70 3.59
C PHE A 216 14.41 9.14 4.30
N PHE A 217 15.22 8.19 4.74
CA PHE A 217 16.32 8.44 5.67
C PHE A 217 17.67 8.21 5.06
N ASP A 218 17.79 7.21 4.19
CA ASP A 218 19.10 6.70 3.82
C ASP A 218 19.68 7.36 2.54
N GLY A 219 18.89 7.58 1.51
CA GLY A 219 19.33 8.22 0.27
C GLY A 219 20.20 7.33 -0.64
N GLU A 220 20.32 6.03 -0.37
CA GLU A 220 21.09 5.10 -1.23
C GLU A 220 20.50 5.01 -2.64
N ARG A 221 19.18 4.92 -2.74
CA ARG A 221 18.47 4.84 -4.01
C ARG A 221 18.43 6.19 -4.72
N TYR A 222 18.11 7.26 -3.97
CA TYR A 222 18.00 8.63 -4.46
C TYR A 222 18.49 9.63 -3.41
N GLU A 223 19.62 10.29 -3.66
CA GLU A 223 20.24 11.24 -2.72
C GLU A 223 19.30 12.43 -2.38
N ASP A 224 18.41 12.81 -3.30
CA ASP A 224 17.50 13.93 -3.13
C ASP A 224 16.24 13.58 -2.34
N MET A 225 15.87 12.30 -2.21
CA MET A 225 14.65 11.86 -1.52
C MET A 225 14.62 12.28 -0.04
N PRO A 226 15.64 12.00 0.80
CA PRO A 226 15.64 12.45 2.18
C PRO A 226 15.59 13.98 2.33
N VAL A 227 16.17 14.71 1.37
CA VAL A 227 16.16 16.17 1.36
C VAL A 227 14.76 16.70 1.11
N LEU A 228 14.08 16.19 0.08
CA LEU A 228 12.71 16.58 -0.27
C LEU A 228 11.72 16.17 0.83
N CYS A 229 11.80 14.94 1.32
CA CYS A 229 10.89 14.46 2.37
C CYS A 229 11.01 15.31 3.65
N ARG A 230 12.22 15.73 4.03
CA ARG A 230 12.43 16.66 5.15
C ARG A 230 11.91 18.06 4.85
N LYS A 231 12.15 18.60 3.65
CA LYS A 231 11.65 19.95 3.23
C LYS A 231 10.14 20.03 3.44
N TYR A 232 9.41 19.02 3.02
CA TYR A 232 7.94 19.01 3.12
C TYR A 232 7.42 18.38 4.43
N ARG A 233 8.30 17.98 5.36
CA ARG A 233 7.94 17.31 6.62
C ARG A 233 6.95 16.18 6.38
N LEU A 234 7.30 15.29 5.44
CA LEU A 234 6.38 14.27 4.97
C LEU A 234 6.20 13.12 5.98
N PHE A 235 7.29 12.71 6.64
CA PHE A 235 7.18 11.71 7.70
C PHE A 235 6.51 12.35 8.92
N PRO A 236 5.41 11.77 9.45
CA PRO A 236 4.68 12.32 10.59
C PRO A 236 5.57 12.42 11.83
N ASP A 237 5.37 13.44 12.63
CA ASP A 237 6.08 13.59 13.90
C ASP A 237 5.49 12.70 15.02
N ALA A 238 6.14 12.68 16.19
CA ALA A 238 5.70 11.86 17.31
C ALA A 238 4.29 12.21 17.82
N ALA A 239 3.85 13.46 17.65
CA ALA A 239 2.49 13.88 18.03
C ALA A 239 1.45 13.31 17.07
N ASP A 240 1.75 13.30 15.78
CA ASP A 240 0.90 12.67 14.76
C ASP A 240 0.83 11.15 14.93
N TRP A 241 1.93 10.51 15.34
CA TRP A 241 1.96 9.07 15.60
C TRP A 241 1.27 8.66 16.90
N LYS A 242 1.01 9.59 17.81
CA LYS A 242 0.45 9.26 19.14
C LYS A 242 -0.87 8.52 19.04
N GLY A 243 -0.90 7.29 19.60
CA GLY A 243 -2.08 6.44 19.64
C GLY A 243 -2.49 5.84 18.28
N ARG A 244 -1.66 5.96 17.24
CA ARG A 244 -1.88 5.25 15.97
C ARG A 244 -1.36 3.83 16.02
N ILE A 245 -1.76 3.04 15.06
CA ILE A 245 -1.19 1.72 14.77
C ILE A 245 -0.28 1.89 13.56
N LEU A 246 0.98 1.49 13.69
CA LEU A 246 1.94 1.49 12.58
C LEU A 246 1.77 0.20 11.76
N LEU A 247 1.47 0.34 10.47
CA LEU A 247 1.54 -0.76 9.52
C LEU A 247 2.92 -0.80 8.86
N LEU A 248 3.55 -1.98 8.82
CA LEU A 248 4.78 -2.25 8.10
C LEU A 248 4.59 -3.48 7.21
N GLU A 249 5.07 -3.43 5.98
CA GLU A 249 5.19 -4.60 5.10
C GLU A 249 6.46 -4.49 4.27
N SER A 250 7.01 -5.60 3.82
CA SER A 250 8.26 -5.64 3.04
C SER A 250 7.99 -5.77 1.55
N SER A 251 8.83 -5.11 0.74
CA SER A 251 8.69 -5.10 -0.71
C SER A 251 9.02 -6.44 -1.38
N GLU A 252 8.77 -6.52 -2.68
CA GLU A 252 9.17 -7.60 -3.58
C GLU A 252 10.69 -7.76 -3.68
N GLU A 253 11.47 -6.74 -3.32
CA GLU A 253 12.93 -6.81 -3.25
C GLU A 253 13.42 -7.73 -2.13
N ARG A 254 12.53 -8.11 -1.19
CA ARG A 254 12.83 -9.02 -0.08
C ARG A 254 14.07 -8.57 0.67
N PRO A 255 14.03 -7.40 1.34
CA PRO A 255 15.19 -6.83 2.00
C PRO A 255 15.88 -7.87 2.91
N THR A 256 17.20 -7.93 2.86
CA THR A 256 17.94 -8.83 3.75
C THR A 256 17.61 -8.52 5.21
N PRO A 257 17.79 -9.47 6.15
CA PRO A 257 17.57 -9.21 7.58
C PRO A 257 18.37 -7.99 8.09
N GLU A 258 19.55 -7.77 7.54
CA GLU A 258 20.36 -6.60 7.88
C GLU A 258 19.72 -5.29 7.40
N LYS A 259 19.22 -5.22 6.15
CA LYS A 259 18.52 -4.03 5.63
C LYS A 259 17.20 -3.79 6.37
N TYR A 260 16.47 -4.86 6.67
CA TYR A 260 15.23 -4.77 7.47
C TYR A 260 15.52 -4.24 8.89
N ARG A 261 16.61 -4.71 9.53
CA ARG A 261 17.08 -4.20 10.82
C ARG A 261 17.39 -2.71 10.75
N GLN A 262 18.14 -2.28 9.74
CA GLN A 262 18.49 -0.86 9.55
C GLN A 262 17.24 0.01 9.40
N ALA A 263 16.27 -0.44 8.59
CA ALA A 263 15.00 0.27 8.42
C ALA A 263 14.24 0.41 9.75
N LEU A 264 14.16 -0.64 10.56
CA LEU A 264 13.57 -0.57 11.89
C LEU A 264 14.34 0.36 12.84
N GLU A 265 15.66 0.40 12.76
CA GLU A 265 16.48 1.31 13.57
C GLU A 265 16.28 2.78 13.19
N TYR A 266 16.17 3.09 11.90
CA TYR A 266 15.80 4.44 11.46
C TYR A 266 14.42 4.84 11.97
N LEU A 267 13.43 3.98 11.85
CA LEU A 267 12.10 4.22 12.39
C LEU A 267 12.15 4.41 13.92
N LYS A 268 12.91 3.59 14.64
CA LYS A 268 13.12 3.76 16.09
C LYS A 268 13.71 5.12 16.42
N GLY A 269 14.67 5.59 15.62
CA GLY A 269 15.30 6.90 15.77
C GLY A 269 14.33 8.08 15.61
N THR A 270 13.18 7.90 14.94
CA THR A 270 12.12 8.93 14.85
C THR A 270 11.26 9.03 16.11
N GLY A 271 11.32 8.06 17.01
CA GLY A 271 10.46 7.95 18.19
C GLY A 271 9.08 7.35 17.89
N VAL A 272 8.82 6.83 16.67
CA VAL A 272 7.51 6.29 16.31
C VAL A 272 7.06 5.16 17.24
N PHE A 273 7.98 4.25 17.63
CA PHE A 273 7.66 3.13 18.54
C PHE A 273 7.37 3.54 19.99
N ASP A 274 7.70 4.77 20.37
CA ASP A 274 7.32 5.36 21.67
C ASP A 274 5.94 6.00 21.63
N ALA A 275 5.43 6.31 20.45
CA ALA A 275 4.19 7.05 20.24
C ALA A 275 3.00 6.17 19.85
N VAL A 276 3.23 5.09 19.08
CA VAL A 276 2.14 4.25 18.56
C VAL A 276 1.54 3.34 19.63
N SER A 277 0.28 2.95 19.42
CA SER A 277 -0.45 2.00 20.27
C SER A 277 -0.21 0.54 19.89
N GLY A 278 0.37 0.25 18.74
CA GLY A 278 0.71 -1.08 18.26
C GLY A 278 1.35 -1.08 16.89
N VAL A 279 1.86 -2.23 16.50
CA VAL A 279 2.48 -2.49 15.19
C VAL A 279 1.79 -3.67 14.54
N LEU A 280 1.39 -3.50 13.29
CA LEU A 280 0.92 -4.56 12.41
C LEU A 280 1.98 -4.79 11.33
N ALA A 281 2.43 -6.04 11.17
CA ALA A 281 3.44 -6.38 10.18
C ALA A 281 2.90 -7.39 9.17
N GLY A 282 3.04 -7.07 7.88
CA GLY A 282 2.63 -7.92 6.77
C GLY A 282 3.46 -9.20 6.68
N LYS A 283 2.86 -10.25 6.13
CA LYS A 283 3.57 -11.45 5.69
C LYS A 283 4.62 -11.05 4.65
N PRO A 284 5.90 -11.45 4.78
CA PRO A 284 6.87 -11.21 3.71
C PRO A 284 6.56 -12.08 2.50
N MET A 285 6.85 -11.55 1.31
CA MET A 285 6.65 -12.24 0.05
C MET A 285 7.39 -13.58 0.02
N ASN A 286 6.71 -14.65 -0.37
CA ASN A 286 7.20 -16.03 -0.38
C ASN A 286 7.72 -16.52 1.00
N GLU A 287 7.29 -15.90 2.10
CA GLU A 287 7.79 -16.14 3.47
C GLU A 287 9.32 -15.96 3.62
N THR A 288 9.95 -15.24 2.67
CA THR A 288 11.39 -14.99 2.70
C THR A 288 11.76 -14.21 3.96
N TYR A 289 12.69 -14.72 4.75
CA TYR A 289 13.17 -14.16 6.02
C TYR A 289 12.07 -13.96 7.08
N ALA A 290 10.96 -14.70 7.02
CA ALA A 290 9.85 -14.52 7.94
C ALA A 290 10.26 -14.69 9.41
N GLU A 291 11.10 -15.67 9.71
CA GLU A 291 11.60 -15.91 11.07
C GLU A 291 12.53 -14.80 11.55
N GLU A 292 13.45 -14.36 10.70
CA GLU A 292 14.36 -13.27 11.00
C GLU A 292 13.61 -11.96 11.22
N TYR A 293 12.58 -11.67 10.42
CA TYR A 293 11.77 -10.46 10.58
C TYR A 293 10.98 -10.47 11.89
N ARG A 294 10.41 -11.61 12.31
CA ARG A 294 9.76 -11.77 13.63
C ARG A 294 10.71 -11.39 14.75
N GLN A 295 11.91 -11.97 14.73
CA GLN A 295 12.92 -11.72 15.75
C GLN A 295 13.39 -10.26 15.75
N LEU A 296 13.58 -9.67 14.58
CA LEU A 296 14.03 -8.28 14.43
C LEU A 296 12.96 -7.29 14.90
N LEU A 297 11.68 -7.51 14.60
CA LEU A 297 10.58 -6.69 15.10
C LEU A 297 10.60 -6.61 16.63
N VAL A 298 10.69 -7.73 17.30
CA VAL A 298 10.72 -7.76 18.78
C VAL A 298 12.03 -7.14 19.31
N LYS A 299 13.17 -7.55 18.76
CA LYS A 299 14.49 -7.15 19.26
C LYS A 299 14.80 -5.67 19.03
N VAL A 300 14.51 -5.15 17.85
CA VAL A 300 14.86 -3.76 17.49
C VAL A 300 13.87 -2.77 18.11
N ILE A 301 12.57 -3.06 18.05
CA ILE A 301 11.55 -2.22 18.67
C ILE A 301 11.81 -2.09 20.18
N ASP A 302 12.09 -3.20 20.86
CA ASP A 302 12.51 -3.25 22.27
C ASP A 302 11.55 -2.50 23.20
N ARG A 303 10.25 -2.78 23.07
CA ARG A 303 9.14 -2.23 23.87
C ARG A 303 8.20 -3.36 24.25
N PRO A 304 8.44 -4.14 25.31
CA PRO A 304 7.69 -5.37 25.62
C PRO A 304 6.17 -5.19 25.75
N ASN A 305 5.73 -4.00 26.14
CA ASN A 305 4.31 -3.66 26.29
C ASN A 305 3.66 -3.14 24.99
N LEU A 306 4.43 -2.85 23.94
CA LEU A 306 3.89 -2.46 22.65
C LEU A 306 3.45 -3.71 21.89
N PRO A 307 2.14 -3.87 21.58
CA PRO A 307 1.68 -5.03 20.83
C PRO A 307 2.26 -5.04 19.42
N ILE A 308 2.74 -6.20 19.00
CA ILE A 308 3.23 -6.46 17.64
C ILE A 308 2.49 -7.68 17.11
N VAL A 309 1.74 -7.51 16.04
CA VAL A 309 1.08 -8.59 15.32
C VAL A 309 1.71 -8.74 13.95
N PHE A 310 2.13 -9.95 13.63
CA PHE A 310 2.79 -10.35 12.40
C PHE A 310 1.88 -11.19 11.50
N ASN A 311 2.33 -11.47 10.29
CA ASN A 311 1.69 -12.36 9.33
C ASN A 311 0.35 -11.83 8.77
N LEU A 312 0.21 -10.51 8.62
CA LEU A 312 -0.98 -9.96 7.98
C LEU A 312 -0.93 -10.21 6.46
N ASN A 313 -2.07 -10.53 5.88
CA ASN A 313 -2.22 -10.65 4.42
C ASN A 313 -2.35 -9.25 3.78
N ILE A 314 -1.26 -8.50 3.79
CA ILE A 314 -1.16 -7.11 3.31
C ILE A 314 0.22 -6.87 2.68
N GLY A 315 0.33 -5.92 1.75
CA GLY A 315 1.58 -5.60 1.09
C GLY A 315 1.90 -6.52 -0.08
N HIS A 316 3.17 -6.95 -0.24
CA HIS A 316 3.63 -7.68 -1.43
C HIS A 316 3.33 -9.18 -1.39
N ALA A 317 3.06 -9.77 -0.22
CA ALA A 317 2.59 -11.16 -0.17
C ALA A 317 1.18 -11.32 -0.74
N MET A 318 0.92 -12.46 -1.36
CA MET A 318 -0.37 -12.81 -1.95
C MET A 318 -1.10 -13.89 -1.14
N PRO A 319 -2.43 -13.78 -0.94
CA PRO A 319 -3.31 -12.70 -1.35
C PRO A 319 -3.29 -11.54 -0.35
N ARG A 320 -3.85 -10.40 -0.71
CA ARG A 320 -3.83 -9.19 0.13
C ARG A 320 -5.20 -8.57 0.33
N CYS A 321 -5.43 -8.06 1.55
CA CYS A 321 -6.60 -7.27 1.90
C CYS A 321 -6.46 -5.81 1.47
N ILE A 322 -7.45 -4.99 1.83
CA ILE A 322 -7.42 -3.54 1.73
C ILE A 322 -7.55 -2.95 3.14
N MET A 323 -6.54 -2.20 3.56
CA MET A 323 -6.44 -1.60 4.89
C MET A 323 -6.85 -0.14 4.86
N PRO A 324 -7.96 0.26 5.52
CA PRO A 324 -8.31 1.68 5.66
C PRO A 324 -7.29 2.44 6.52
N PHE A 325 -6.75 3.54 6.00
CA PHE A 325 -5.89 4.46 6.73
C PHE A 325 -6.69 5.67 7.23
N GLY A 326 -6.35 6.14 8.42
CA GLY A 326 -6.99 7.30 9.03
C GLY A 326 -8.36 7.00 9.69
N VAL A 327 -8.79 5.74 9.69
CA VAL A 327 -10.01 5.26 10.36
C VAL A 327 -9.62 4.57 11.67
N GLU A 328 -10.44 4.69 12.70
CA GLU A 328 -10.24 3.99 13.96
C GLU A 328 -10.37 2.47 13.74
N ALA A 329 -9.38 1.73 14.19
CA ALA A 329 -9.31 0.29 14.07
C ALA A 329 -9.09 -0.36 15.44
N THR A 330 -9.65 -1.55 15.64
CA THR A 330 -9.37 -2.42 16.78
C THR A 330 -8.85 -3.75 16.27
N MET A 331 -7.61 -4.07 16.63
CA MET A 331 -7.03 -5.38 16.43
C MET A 331 -7.36 -6.28 17.63
N ASP A 332 -7.85 -7.48 17.37
CA ASP A 332 -8.05 -8.55 18.33
C ASP A 332 -7.35 -9.81 17.79
N ALA A 333 -6.11 -10.03 18.25
CA ALA A 333 -5.27 -11.13 17.76
C ALA A 333 -5.79 -12.52 18.18
N GLU A 334 -6.50 -12.62 19.31
CA GLU A 334 -7.11 -13.88 19.74
C GLU A 334 -8.30 -14.26 18.85
N LYS A 335 -9.13 -13.25 18.47
CA LYS A 335 -10.26 -13.47 17.57
C LYS A 335 -9.88 -13.40 16.09
N GLN A 336 -8.60 -13.18 15.78
CA GLN A 336 -8.11 -13.11 14.40
C GLN A 336 -8.88 -12.11 13.55
N VAL A 337 -9.06 -10.88 14.07
CA VAL A 337 -9.85 -9.85 13.37
C VAL A 337 -9.34 -8.44 13.63
N ILE A 338 -9.38 -7.61 12.60
CA ILE A 338 -9.25 -6.16 12.70
C ILE A 338 -10.61 -5.57 12.33
N ARG A 339 -11.21 -4.78 13.23
CA ARG A 339 -12.49 -4.09 12.97
C ARG A 339 -12.28 -2.60 12.84
N PHE A 340 -13.00 -1.99 11.91
CA PHE A 340 -12.95 -0.56 11.65
C PHE A 340 -14.20 0.13 12.17
N GLY A 341 -14.00 1.32 12.77
CA GLY A 341 -15.10 2.21 13.16
C GLY A 341 -15.87 2.70 11.92
N THR A 342 -17.17 2.91 12.08
CA THR A 342 -18.06 3.45 11.05
C THR A 342 -17.89 4.95 10.90
#